data_32fa110548a73647aee3c731b56dff8a
#
_entry.id   32fa110548a73647aee3c731b56dff8a
#
_cell.length_a   1.000
_cell.length_b   1.000
_cell.length_c   1.000
_cell.angle_alpha   90.00
_cell.angle_beta   90.00
_cell.angle_gamma   90.00
#
_symmetry.space_group_name_H-M   'P 1'
#
loop_
_entity.id
_entity.type
_entity.pdbx_description
1 polymer ?
#
loop_
_entity_poly.entity_id
_entity_poly.type
_entity_poly.pdbx_seq_one_letter_code
_entity_poly.pdbx_strand_id
1 'polypeptide(L)' 'MIIFIPVLVICLNGNCEFMQAQTYYTNEAQCRASLDVQKKHMRELVEQSGQGKLEHLEGTCIDADIKTKSRTEKDI' A
#
# COMPACT_ATOMS: atom_id res chain seq x y z
N MET A 1 -3.57 -19.49 -4.04
CA MET A 1 -2.36 -18.75 -3.64
C MET A 1 -2.74 -17.49 -2.92
N ILE A 2 -2.16 -17.27 -1.78
CA ILE A 2 -2.46 -16.06 -1.01
C ILE A 2 -1.37 -15.04 -1.24
N ILE A 3 -1.78 -13.84 -1.58
CA ILE A 3 -0.84 -12.73 -1.75
C ILE A 3 -1.15 -11.64 -0.75
N PHE A 4 -0.17 -10.78 -0.53
CA PHE A 4 -0.30 -9.66 0.38
C PHE A 4 -0.02 -8.38 -0.38
N ILE A 5 -0.94 -7.44 -0.29
CA ILE A 5 -0.87 -6.20 -1.03
C ILE A 5 -0.69 -5.06 -0.03
N PRO A 6 0.39 -4.29 -0.14
CA PRO A 6 0.59 -3.16 0.76
C PRO A 6 -0.30 -1.99 0.37
N VAL A 7 -0.98 -1.43 1.35
CA VAL A 7 -1.86 -0.27 1.14
C VAL A 7 -1.50 0.78 2.17
N LEU A 8 -1.35 2.01 1.71
CA LEU A 8 -1.05 3.14 2.58
C LEU A 8 -2.24 4.08 2.63
N VAL A 9 -2.50 4.60 3.82
CA VAL A 9 -3.49 5.66 4.00
C VAL A 9 -2.71 6.90 4.44
N ILE A 10 -2.87 7.97 3.71
CA ILE A 10 -2.17 9.21 4.01
C ILE A 10 -3.18 10.35 4.12
N CYS A 11 -3.06 11.12 5.18
CA CYS A 11 -3.95 12.26 5.41
C CYS A 11 -3.13 13.53 5.48
N LEU A 12 -3.45 14.45 4.60
CA LEU A 12 -2.77 15.75 4.52
C LEU A 12 -3.83 16.85 4.52
N ASN A 13 -3.66 17.82 5.41
CA ASN A 13 -4.54 19.00 5.41
C ASN A 13 -6.02 18.64 5.45
N GLY A 14 -6.37 17.61 6.20
CA GLY A 14 -7.76 17.19 6.33
C GLY A 14 -8.25 16.27 5.24
N ASN A 15 -7.42 15.96 4.25
CA ASN A 15 -7.80 15.07 3.17
C ASN A 15 -7.03 13.76 3.28
N CYS A 16 -7.74 12.66 3.19
CA CYS A 16 -7.14 11.35 3.29
C CYS A 16 -7.29 10.60 1.99
N GLU A 17 -6.24 9.90 1.59
CA GLU A 17 -6.23 9.13 0.37
C GLU A 17 -5.61 7.78 0.61
N PHE A 18 -6.03 6.82 -0.19
CA PHE A 18 -5.46 5.50 -0.19
C PHE A 18 -4.47 5.37 -1.32
N MET A 19 -3.33 4.76 -1.03
CA MET A 19 -2.32 4.49 -2.05
C MET A 19 -2.03 3.01 -2.03
N GLN A 20 -2.36 2.33 -3.10
CA GLN A 20 -2.15 0.90 -3.22
C GLN A 20 -0.95 0.64 -4.12
N ALA A 21 -0.04 -0.20 -3.66
CA ALA A 21 1.11 -0.56 -4.47
C ALA A 21 0.66 -1.47 -5.61
N GLN A 22 1.33 -1.37 -6.74
CA GLN A 22 1.03 -2.22 -7.88
C GLN A 22 1.73 -3.57 -7.78
N THR A 23 2.49 -3.77 -6.74
CA THR A 23 3.22 -4.99 -6.48
C THR A 23 2.57 -5.75 -5.35
N TYR A 24 2.70 -7.04 -5.36
CA TYR A 24 2.22 -7.88 -4.28
C TYR A 24 3.33 -8.78 -3.79
N TYR A 25 3.13 -9.36 -2.61
CA TYR A 25 4.11 -10.24 -2.01
C TYR A 25 3.41 -11.54 -1.61
N THR A 26 4.17 -12.63 -1.62
CA THR A 26 3.64 -13.91 -1.16
C THR A 26 3.97 -14.17 0.29
N ASN A 27 4.68 -13.25 0.93
CA ASN A 27 5.12 -13.39 2.31
C ASN A 27 4.72 -12.13 3.07
N GLU A 28 4.00 -12.31 4.17
CA GLU A 28 3.52 -11.17 4.93
C GLU A 28 4.66 -10.33 5.49
N ALA A 29 5.74 -10.98 5.92
CA ALA A 29 6.88 -10.24 6.46
C ALA A 29 7.48 -9.32 5.42
N GLN A 30 7.54 -9.76 4.17
CA GLN A 30 8.05 -8.91 3.10
C GLN A 30 7.11 -7.75 2.81
N CYS A 31 5.80 -7.99 2.88
CA CYS A 31 4.83 -6.93 2.69
C CYS A 31 4.97 -5.86 3.77
N ARG A 32 5.12 -6.28 5.01
CA ARG A 32 5.29 -5.34 6.12
C ARG A 32 6.59 -4.56 6.02
N ALA A 33 7.66 -5.22 5.62
CA ALA A 33 8.93 -4.54 5.43
C ALA A 33 8.83 -3.48 4.33
N SER A 34 8.13 -3.81 3.26
CA SER A 34 7.88 -2.85 2.18
C SER A 34 7.08 -1.65 2.68
N LEU A 35 6.08 -1.90 3.51
CA LEU A 35 5.29 -0.81 4.08
C LEU A 35 6.13 0.13 4.91
N ASP A 36 7.05 -0.40 5.71
CA ASP A 36 7.91 0.44 6.52
C ASP A 36 8.75 1.37 5.66
N VAL A 37 9.29 0.83 4.57
CA VAL A 37 10.08 1.64 3.64
C VAL A 37 9.21 2.69 2.97
N GLN A 38 8.03 2.32 2.55
CA GLN A 38 7.14 3.25 1.88
C GLN A 38 6.67 4.36 2.80
N LYS A 39 6.37 4.03 4.05
CA LYS A 39 5.95 5.05 5.01
C LYS A 39 7.08 6.05 5.26
N LYS A 40 8.29 5.57 5.39
CA LYS A 40 9.43 6.45 5.60
C LYS A 40 9.63 7.36 4.40
N HIS A 41 9.54 6.79 3.21
CA HIS A 41 9.71 7.55 1.98
C HIS A 41 8.65 8.64 1.83
N MET A 42 7.40 8.30 2.12
CA MET A 42 6.33 9.27 2.01
C MET A 42 6.48 10.40 3.01
N ARG A 43 6.90 10.07 4.22
CA ARG A 43 7.13 11.09 5.23
C ARG A 43 8.21 12.07 4.78
N GLU A 44 9.29 11.53 4.21
CA GLU A 44 10.37 12.39 3.74
C GLU A 44 9.92 13.27 2.59
N LEU A 45 9.12 12.73 1.68
CA LEU A 45 8.62 13.52 0.56
C LEU A 45 7.75 14.67 1.03
N VAL A 46 6.89 14.41 1.99
CA VAL A 46 6.02 15.48 2.51
C VAL A 46 6.85 16.55 3.20
N GLU A 47 7.85 16.14 3.97
CA GLU A 47 8.69 17.12 4.65
C GLU A 47 9.50 17.96 3.69
N GLN A 48 9.99 17.33 2.62
CA GLN A 48 10.79 18.05 1.65
C GLN A 48 9.96 19.00 0.80
N SER A 49 8.74 18.60 0.48
CA SER A 49 7.89 19.40 -0.37
C SER A 49 7.34 20.63 0.35
N GLY A 50 7.19 20.55 1.66
CA GLY A 50 6.63 21.65 2.41
C GLY A 50 5.20 21.97 2.06
N GLN A 51 4.50 21.06 1.44
CA GLN A 51 3.16 21.34 0.92
C GLN A 51 2.06 21.17 1.92
N GLY A 52 2.35 20.79 3.11
CA GLY A 52 1.31 20.62 4.06
C GLY A 52 1.79 19.86 5.26
N LYS A 53 0.84 19.61 6.14
CA LYS A 53 1.14 18.93 7.38
C LYS A 53 0.63 17.50 7.29
N LEU A 54 1.52 16.55 7.49
CA LEU A 54 1.16 15.15 7.52
C LEU A 54 0.43 14.85 8.82
N GLU A 55 -0.86 14.60 8.73
CA GLU A 55 -1.68 14.37 9.90
C GLU A 55 -1.75 12.91 10.28
N HIS A 56 -1.70 12.05 9.28
CA HIS A 56 -1.85 10.62 9.53
C HIS A 56 -1.17 9.86 8.42
N LEU A 57 -0.44 8.82 8.78
CA LEU A 57 0.18 7.93 7.81
C LEU A 57 0.15 6.54 8.37
N GLU A 58 -0.58 5.66 7.71
CA GLU A 58 -0.77 4.32 8.18
C GLU A 58 -0.66 3.35 7.02
N GLY A 59 -0.19 2.15 7.29
CA GLY A 59 -0.08 1.14 6.26
C GLY A 59 -0.57 -0.19 6.77
N THR A 60 -1.09 -0.98 5.86
CA THR A 60 -1.54 -2.31 6.19
C THR A 60 -1.32 -3.23 5.00
N CYS A 61 -1.21 -4.52 5.28
CA CYS A 61 -1.11 -5.52 4.24
C CYS A 61 -2.44 -6.23 4.14
N ILE A 62 -3.03 -6.18 2.97
CA ILE A 62 -4.29 -6.84 2.71
C ILE A 62 -3.99 -8.19 2.07
N ASP A 63 -4.55 -9.25 2.63
CA ASP A 63 -4.37 -10.57 2.05
C ASP A 63 -5.51 -10.88 1.09
N ALA A 64 -5.18 -11.56 0.02
CA ALA A 64 -6.14 -11.95 -0.98
C ALA A 64 -5.77 -13.32 -1.51
N ASP A 65 -6.78 -14.14 -1.75
CA ASP A 65 -6.57 -15.47 -2.29
C ASP A 65 -6.84 -15.42 -3.79
N ILE A 66 -5.80 -15.65 -4.57
CA ILE A 66 -5.91 -15.62 -6.02
C ILE A 66 -6.04 -17.03 -6.53
N LYS A 67 -7.12 -17.27 -7.26
CA LYS A 67 -7.34 -18.56 -7.90
C LYS A 67 -6.99 -18.42 -9.35
N THR A 68 -6.08 -19.27 -9.79
CA THR A 68 -5.57 -19.14 -11.14
C THR A 68 -6.65 -19.23 -12.18
N LYS A 69 -7.62 -20.08 -11.97
CA LYS A 69 -8.62 -20.22 -13.00
C LYS A 69 -9.57 -19.04 -13.09
N SER A 70 -9.58 -18.20 -12.11
CA SER A 70 -10.52 -17.09 -12.14
C SER A 70 -10.16 -16.11 -13.22
N ARG A 71 -8.92 -16.10 -13.69
CA ARG A 71 -8.59 -15.17 -14.71
C ARG A 71 -8.96 -15.64 -16.04
N THR A 72 -9.21 -16.90 -16.20
CA THR A 72 -9.61 -17.33 -17.48
C THR A 72 -10.94 -16.88 -17.82
N GLU A 73 -11.58 -16.64 -17.03
CA GLU A 73 -12.76 -16.25 -17.29
C GLU A 73 -12.92 -15.10 -17.76
N LYS A 74 -12.33 -14.62 -17.80
CA LYS A 74 -12.53 -13.66 -18.30
C LYS A 74 -12.47 -13.49 -19.42
N ASP A 75 -12.21 -14.08 -19.47
CA ASP A 75 -12.15 -14.13 -20.43
C ASP A 75 -12.90 -14.34 -21.10
N ILE A 76 -13.03 -14.47 -21.01
CA ILE A 76 -13.83 -14.78 -21.62
C ILE A 76 -14.35 -14.29 -22.13
#